data_8d57ff933e86faf68f0469338ac9343c
#
_entry.id   8d57ff933e86faf68f0469338ac9343c
#
_cell.length_a   1.000
_cell.length_b   1.000
_cell.length_c   1.000
_cell.angle_alpha   90.00
_cell.angle_beta   90.00
_cell.angle_gamma   90.00
#
_symmetry.space_group_name_H-M   'P 1'
#
loop_
_entity.id
_entity.type
_entity.pdbx_description
1 polymer ?
#
loop_
_entity_poly.entity_id
_entity_poly.type
_entity_poly.pdbx_seq_one_letter_code
_entity_poly.pdbx_strand_id
1 'polypeptide(L)'
;MCAITVPKGPESKELFAKVEELFGGLMSAATGSGFGNDEYQRLRSDLLAIPRLKAKLPAFLRTCRDTGAFWSFIKSKFAHWEERRQYLRGEFEPALGFLEAEMQYPGTEAVTATIAKLDSAHVAAAWQKAFDRRSDDPEGAITAARTLVESICKHILDANGVGYGEKDDLPKLYGLTAEQLSLSPSQHTEQVFKQILGGCKSVIEGLGALRNKLSDAHGKGKKAARPSARHAEL
;
A
#
# COMPACT_ATOMS: atom_id res chain seq x y z
N MET A 1 30.65 -8.88 -1.16
CA MET A 1 29.25 -8.90 -1.65
C MET A 1 28.43 -9.74 -0.69
N CYS A 2 27.79 -9.13 0.30
CA CYS A 2 26.81 -9.84 1.16
C CYS A 2 25.47 -9.77 0.46
N ALA A 3 24.97 -10.91 -0.01
CA ALA A 3 23.61 -11.04 -0.47
C ALA A 3 22.68 -10.84 0.74
N ILE A 4 21.99 -9.72 0.81
CA ILE A 4 20.95 -9.48 1.81
C ILE A 4 19.76 -10.35 1.39
N THR A 5 19.68 -11.55 1.97
CA THR A 5 18.49 -12.40 1.83
C THR A 5 17.39 -11.75 2.65
N VAL A 6 16.50 -11.05 1.98
CA VAL A 6 15.27 -10.51 2.57
C VAL A 6 14.38 -11.71 2.93
N PRO A 7 13.98 -11.91 4.19
CA PRO A 7 12.99 -12.92 4.49
C PRO A 7 11.72 -12.58 3.72
N LYS A 8 11.35 -13.46 2.78
CA LYS A 8 10.12 -13.35 1.99
C LYS A 8 8.95 -13.53 2.95
N GLY A 9 8.24 -12.46 3.25
CA GLY A 9 6.95 -12.58 3.95
C GLY A 9 5.97 -13.40 3.12
N PRO A 10 4.87 -13.89 3.71
CA PRO A 10 3.87 -14.65 2.96
C PRO A 10 3.35 -13.83 1.78
N GLU A 11 3.28 -14.45 0.61
CA GLU A 11 2.82 -13.81 -0.62
C GLU A 11 1.34 -13.41 -0.48
N SER A 12 0.93 -12.32 -1.12
CA SER A 12 -0.45 -11.80 -1.02
C SER A 12 -1.50 -12.84 -1.40
N LYS A 13 -1.17 -13.76 -2.33
CA LYS A 13 -2.03 -14.88 -2.69
C LYS A 13 -2.23 -15.88 -1.55
N GLU A 14 -1.20 -16.20 -0.79
CA GLU A 14 -1.30 -17.08 0.38
C GLU A 14 -2.11 -16.42 1.49
N LEU A 15 -1.90 -15.12 1.71
CA LEU A 15 -2.66 -14.35 2.70
C LEU A 15 -4.14 -14.24 2.31
N PHE A 16 -4.42 -14.00 1.05
CA PHE A 16 -5.79 -13.98 0.53
C PHE A 16 -6.51 -15.30 0.82
N ALA A 17 -5.88 -16.43 0.49
CA ALA A 17 -6.44 -17.74 0.78
C ALA A 17 -6.70 -17.96 2.29
N LYS A 18 -5.79 -17.53 3.17
CA LYS A 18 -6.00 -17.61 4.64
C LYS A 18 -7.14 -16.70 5.11
N VAL A 19 -7.30 -15.51 4.53
CA VAL A 19 -8.41 -14.60 4.87
C VAL A 19 -9.75 -15.20 4.40
N GLU A 20 -9.79 -15.77 3.20
CA GLU A 20 -10.99 -16.46 2.70
C GLU A 20 -11.36 -17.68 3.55
N GLU A 21 -10.36 -18.49 3.93
CA GLU A 21 -10.54 -19.66 4.81
C GLU A 21 -11.13 -19.25 6.17
N LEU A 22 -10.58 -18.19 6.80
CA LEU A 22 -11.11 -17.64 8.04
C LEU A 22 -12.53 -17.08 7.87
N PHE A 23 -12.77 -16.33 6.80
CA PHE A 23 -14.08 -15.76 6.48
C PHE A 23 -15.12 -16.85 6.25
N GLY A 24 -14.82 -17.86 5.44
CA GLY A 24 -15.70 -19.01 5.18
C GLY A 24 -16.04 -19.81 6.45
N GLY A 25 -15.03 -20.07 7.28
CA GLY A 25 -15.21 -20.72 8.58
C GLY A 25 -16.12 -19.93 9.53
N LEU A 26 -15.93 -18.62 9.61
CA LEU A 26 -16.77 -17.74 10.43
C LEU A 26 -18.20 -17.60 9.87
N MET A 27 -18.37 -17.61 8.55
CA MET A 27 -19.70 -17.67 7.91
C MET A 27 -20.43 -18.95 8.30
N SER A 28 -19.75 -20.10 8.27
CA SER A 28 -20.28 -21.38 8.70
C SER A 28 -20.66 -21.38 10.19
N ALA A 29 -19.75 -20.89 11.05
CA ALA A 29 -20.02 -20.75 12.47
C ALA A 29 -21.22 -19.84 12.76
N ALA A 30 -21.34 -18.71 12.08
CA ALA A 30 -22.44 -17.74 12.26
C ALA A 30 -23.82 -18.31 11.87
N THR A 31 -23.85 -19.33 11.01
CA THR A 31 -25.08 -19.98 10.50
C THR A 31 -25.32 -21.39 11.08
N GLY A 32 -24.53 -21.80 12.06
CA GLY A 32 -24.78 -23.04 12.84
C GLY A 32 -24.11 -24.30 12.28
N SER A 33 -23.27 -24.18 11.23
CA SER A 33 -22.54 -25.32 10.64
C SER A 33 -21.21 -25.65 11.34
N GLY A 34 -20.77 -24.80 12.27
CA GLY A 34 -19.52 -24.99 13.02
C GLY A 34 -18.26 -24.50 12.28
N PHE A 35 -17.19 -24.35 13.05
CA PHE A 35 -15.82 -24.05 12.58
C PHE A 35 -14.84 -24.57 13.64
N GLY A 36 -13.76 -25.23 13.24
CA GLY A 36 -12.79 -25.80 14.16
C GLY A 36 -12.11 -24.73 15.02
N ASN A 37 -12.10 -24.90 16.33
CA ASN A 37 -11.51 -23.89 17.23
C ASN A 37 -10.01 -23.73 17.02
N ASP A 38 -9.26 -24.83 16.85
CA ASP A 38 -7.82 -24.80 16.66
C ASP A 38 -7.44 -24.12 15.32
N GLU A 39 -8.22 -24.39 14.28
CA GLU A 39 -8.07 -23.77 12.96
C GLU A 39 -8.38 -22.28 13.03
N TYR A 40 -9.46 -21.90 13.69
CA TYR A 40 -9.77 -20.49 13.93
C TYR A 40 -8.64 -19.77 14.66
N GLN A 41 -8.11 -20.33 15.75
CA GLN A 41 -7.04 -19.72 16.53
C GLN A 41 -5.76 -19.59 15.73
N ARG A 42 -5.41 -20.61 14.94
CA ARG A 42 -4.24 -20.59 14.05
C ARG A 42 -4.35 -19.47 13.00
N LEU A 43 -5.43 -19.48 12.19
CA LEU A 43 -5.65 -18.47 11.15
C LEU A 43 -5.70 -17.06 11.72
N ARG A 44 -6.43 -16.89 12.82
CA ARG A 44 -6.52 -15.61 13.53
C ARG A 44 -5.14 -15.11 13.98
N SER A 45 -4.33 -15.97 14.59
CA SER A 45 -3.00 -15.61 15.08
C SER A 45 -2.08 -15.23 13.92
N ASP A 46 -2.04 -16.06 12.87
CA ASP A 46 -1.22 -15.82 11.68
C ASP A 46 -1.55 -14.48 11.02
N LEU A 47 -2.84 -14.20 10.81
CA LEU A 47 -3.28 -12.99 10.13
C LEU A 47 -3.09 -11.72 10.97
N LEU A 48 -3.36 -11.78 12.29
CA LEU A 48 -3.15 -10.64 13.19
C LEU A 48 -1.65 -10.32 13.42
N ALA A 49 -0.75 -11.26 13.18
CA ALA A 49 0.68 -11.04 13.25
C ALA A 49 1.22 -10.22 12.07
N ILE A 50 0.42 -10.04 11.00
CA ILE A 50 0.84 -9.31 9.79
C ILE A 50 0.46 -7.83 9.93
N PRO A 51 1.43 -6.91 10.11
CA PRO A 51 1.15 -5.50 10.43
C PRO A 51 0.27 -4.81 9.39
N ARG A 52 0.49 -5.08 8.08
CA ARG A 52 -0.26 -4.47 6.98
C ARG A 52 -1.73 -4.90 6.92
N LEU A 53 -2.05 -6.10 7.39
CA LEU A 53 -3.42 -6.62 7.43
C LEU A 53 -4.15 -6.28 8.73
N LYS A 54 -3.42 -6.12 9.84
CA LYS A 54 -4.00 -5.95 11.18
C LYS A 54 -5.04 -4.82 11.27
N ALA A 55 -4.82 -3.71 10.55
CA ALA A 55 -5.75 -2.58 10.55
C ALA A 55 -6.98 -2.81 9.66
N LYS A 56 -6.88 -3.73 8.70
CA LYS A 56 -7.92 -4.03 7.70
C LYS A 56 -8.77 -5.24 8.08
N LEU A 57 -8.30 -6.06 9.02
CA LEU A 57 -9.04 -7.19 9.54
C LEU A 57 -10.15 -6.75 10.51
N PRO A 58 -11.27 -7.52 10.60
CA PRO A 58 -12.37 -7.27 11.50
C PRO A 58 -11.92 -6.99 12.93
N ALA A 59 -12.45 -5.92 13.55
CA ALA A 59 -12.07 -5.52 14.91
C ALA A 59 -12.39 -6.60 15.95
N PHE A 60 -13.47 -7.36 15.76
CA PHE A 60 -13.87 -8.44 16.68
C PHE A 60 -12.84 -9.58 16.76
N LEU A 61 -12.00 -9.78 15.75
CA LEU A 61 -10.92 -10.78 15.81
C LEU A 61 -9.92 -10.50 16.94
N ARG A 62 -9.82 -9.27 17.41
CA ARG A 62 -8.95 -8.92 18.55
C ARG A 62 -9.51 -9.36 19.88
N THR A 63 -10.83 -9.43 20.01
CA THR A 63 -11.57 -9.75 21.25
C THR A 63 -12.08 -11.18 21.27
N CYS A 64 -12.59 -11.69 20.16
CA CYS A 64 -13.05 -13.07 20.04
C CYS A 64 -11.84 -14.00 19.83
N ARG A 65 -11.34 -14.64 20.90
CA ARG A 65 -10.12 -15.46 20.86
C ARG A 65 -10.37 -16.92 20.47
N ASP A 66 -11.61 -17.34 20.51
CA ASP A 66 -12.08 -18.68 20.17
C ASP A 66 -13.45 -18.61 19.48
N THR A 67 -13.88 -19.73 18.90
CA THR A 67 -15.15 -19.83 18.18
C THR A 67 -16.37 -19.66 19.09
N GLY A 68 -16.26 -20.00 20.37
CA GLY A 68 -17.32 -19.77 21.35
C GLY A 68 -17.53 -18.28 21.65
N ALA A 69 -16.43 -17.54 21.84
CA ALA A 69 -16.47 -16.08 22.01
C ALA A 69 -17.04 -15.39 20.76
N PHE A 70 -16.65 -15.85 19.57
CA PHE A 70 -17.23 -15.35 18.32
C PHE A 70 -18.72 -15.65 18.22
N TRP A 71 -19.14 -16.88 18.53
CA TRP A 71 -20.56 -17.25 18.52
C TRP A 71 -21.41 -16.38 19.45
N SER A 72 -20.92 -16.18 20.68
CA SER A 72 -21.60 -15.32 21.66
C SER A 72 -21.72 -13.88 21.15
N PHE A 73 -20.65 -13.34 20.55
CA PHE A 73 -20.62 -12.02 19.96
C PHE A 73 -21.64 -11.87 18.83
N ILE A 74 -21.60 -12.76 17.82
CA ILE A 74 -22.42 -12.60 16.62
C ILE A 74 -23.90 -12.84 16.90
N LYS A 75 -24.20 -13.81 17.79
CA LYS A 75 -25.57 -14.14 18.21
C LYS A 75 -26.21 -13.00 18.98
N SER A 76 -25.48 -12.34 19.87
CA SER A 76 -26.00 -11.20 20.62
C SER A 76 -26.23 -9.97 19.78
N LYS A 77 -25.45 -9.80 18.70
CA LYS A 77 -25.51 -8.62 17.83
C LYS A 77 -26.61 -8.71 16.77
N PHE A 78 -26.89 -9.93 16.26
CA PHE A 78 -27.83 -10.14 15.14
C PHE A 78 -28.70 -11.37 15.39
N ALA A 79 -30.01 -11.20 15.28
CA ALA A 79 -31.00 -12.27 15.44
C ALA A 79 -31.03 -13.23 14.24
N HIS A 80 -30.94 -12.68 13.01
CA HIS A 80 -31.13 -13.42 11.77
C HIS A 80 -29.82 -13.76 11.07
N TRP A 81 -29.79 -14.91 10.42
CA TRP A 81 -28.59 -15.42 9.73
C TRP A 81 -28.14 -14.51 8.58
N GLU A 82 -29.07 -13.89 7.87
CA GLU A 82 -28.75 -13.01 6.75
C GLU A 82 -28.03 -11.73 7.24
N GLU A 83 -28.46 -11.15 8.34
CA GLU A 83 -27.80 -10.00 8.97
C GLU A 83 -26.36 -10.34 9.39
N ARG A 84 -26.13 -11.56 9.93
CA ARG A 84 -24.79 -12.05 10.28
C ARG A 84 -23.90 -12.18 9.07
N ARG A 85 -24.42 -12.74 7.97
CA ARG A 85 -23.69 -12.87 6.71
C ARG A 85 -23.31 -11.51 6.14
N GLN A 86 -24.26 -10.58 6.09
CA GLN A 86 -24.04 -9.24 5.57
C GLN A 86 -23.00 -8.49 6.41
N TYR A 87 -23.08 -8.59 7.72
CA TYR A 87 -22.10 -8.01 8.63
C TYR A 87 -20.69 -8.57 8.37
N LEU A 88 -20.55 -9.89 8.31
CA LEU A 88 -19.25 -10.52 8.08
C LEU A 88 -18.66 -10.15 6.71
N ARG A 89 -19.48 -10.08 5.65
CA ARG A 89 -19.02 -9.60 4.34
C ARG A 89 -18.45 -8.19 4.43
N GLY A 90 -19.18 -7.26 5.06
CA GLY A 90 -18.71 -5.89 5.23
C GLY A 90 -17.44 -5.76 6.06
N GLU A 91 -17.27 -6.58 7.09
CA GLU A 91 -16.09 -6.54 7.95
C GLU A 91 -14.82 -7.13 7.28
N PHE A 92 -14.97 -8.11 6.39
CA PHE A 92 -13.85 -8.72 5.68
C PHE A 92 -13.50 -8.03 4.36
N GLU A 93 -14.42 -7.25 3.77
CA GLU A 93 -14.21 -6.52 2.51
C GLU A 93 -12.92 -5.68 2.49
N PRO A 94 -12.56 -4.91 3.55
CA PRO A 94 -11.34 -4.11 3.53
C PRO A 94 -10.06 -4.95 3.44
N ALA A 95 -10.05 -6.17 4.01
CA ALA A 95 -8.89 -7.06 3.96
C ALA A 95 -8.80 -7.79 2.62
N LEU A 96 -9.93 -8.28 2.11
CA LEU A 96 -10.00 -8.99 0.82
C LEU A 96 -9.67 -8.04 -0.34
N GLY A 97 -10.33 -6.88 -0.42
CA GLY A 97 -10.08 -5.90 -1.47
C GLY A 97 -8.63 -5.36 -1.44
N PHE A 98 -8.03 -5.22 -0.26
CA PHE A 98 -6.62 -4.86 -0.15
C PHE A 98 -5.70 -5.93 -0.77
N LEU A 99 -5.93 -7.21 -0.46
CA LEU A 99 -5.12 -8.30 -0.98
C LEU A 99 -5.36 -8.55 -2.47
N GLU A 100 -6.59 -8.39 -2.96
CA GLU A 100 -6.92 -8.42 -4.39
C GLU A 100 -6.14 -7.34 -5.15
N ALA A 101 -6.12 -6.12 -4.62
CA ALA A 101 -5.36 -5.02 -5.21
C ALA A 101 -3.84 -5.32 -5.21
N GLU A 102 -3.29 -5.92 -4.15
CA GLU A 102 -1.88 -6.35 -4.12
C GLU A 102 -1.58 -7.43 -5.16
N MET A 103 -2.47 -8.40 -5.37
CA MET A 103 -2.30 -9.45 -6.37
C MET A 103 -2.38 -8.91 -7.80
N GLN A 104 -3.19 -7.89 -8.03
CA GLN A 104 -3.30 -7.22 -9.34
C GLN A 104 -2.02 -6.43 -9.69
N TYR A 105 -1.27 -5.98 -8.67
CA TYR A 105 -0.04 -5.19 -8.83
C TYR A 105 1.14 -5.84 -8.09
N PRO A 106 1.79 -6.88 -8.68
CA PRO A 106 2.81 -7.70 -8.00
C PRO A 106 4.04 -6.93 -7.49
N GLY A 107 4.32 -5.74 -8.05
CA GLY A 107 5.42 -4.88 -7.61
C GLY A 107 5.17 -4.19 -6.27
N THR A 108 3.92 -4.04 -5.86
CA THR A 108 3.54 -3.27 -4.68
C THR A 108 4.08 -3.87 -3.38
N GLU A 109 4.09 -5.20 -3.25
CA GLU A 109 4.58 -5.89 -2.05
C GLU A 109 6.09 -5.65 -1.84
N ALA A 110 6.89 -5.78 -2.90
CA ALA A 110 8.33 -5.56 -2.84
C ALA A 110 8.65 -4.11 -2.47
N VAL A 111 7.92 -3.14 -3.04
CA VAL A 111 8.06 -1.71 -2.71
C VAL A 111 7.64 -1.44 -1.27
N THR A 112 6.49 -1.94 -0.83
CA THR A 112 6.00 -1.79 0.56
C THR A 112 6.99 -2.36 1.57
N ALA A 113 7.53 -3.56 1.31
CA ALA A 113 8.53 -4.19 2.18
C ALA A 113 9.86 -3.40 2.20
N THR A 114 10.23 -2.77 1.09
CA THR A 114 11.43 -1.92 1.01
C THR A 114 11.22 -0.62 1.78
N ILE A 115 10.08 0.04 1.62
CA ILE A 115 9.73 1.27 2.32
C ILE A 115 9.63 1.04 3.83
N ALA A 116 9.10 -0.09 4.28
CA ALA A 116 9.03 -0.44 5.70
C ALA A 116 10.40 -0.59 6.37
N LYS A 117 11.47 -0.77 5.60
CA LYS A 117 12.85 -0.81 6.12
C LYS A 117 13.49 0.59 6.24
N LEU A 118 12.91 1.59 5.58
CA LEU A 118 13.34 2.97 5.76
C LEU A 118 12.84 3.42 7.14
N ASP A 119 13.75 3.83 8.01
CA ASP A 119 13.41 4.38 9.33
C ASP A 119 12.83 5.79 9.18
N SER A 120 11.74 5.88 8.45
CA SER A 120 11.04 7.13 8.15
C SER A 120 9.52 6.92 8.15
N ALA A 121 8.91 7.30 9.27
CA ALA A 121 7.44 7.27 9.40
C ALA A 121 6.72 8.09 8.31
N HIS A 122 7.34 9.17 7.84
CA HIS A 122 6.78 10.03 6.79
C HIS A 122 6.73 9.33 5.42
N VAL A 123 7.77 8.56 5.09
CA VAL A 123 7.83 7.80 3.83
C VAL A 123 6.78 6.70 3.83
N ALA A 124 6.67 5.95 4.92
CA ALA A 124 5.66 4.89 5.06
C ALA A 124 4.22 5.46 4.99
N ALA A 125 3.96 6.58 5.66
CA ALA A 125 2.66 7.25 5.63
C ALA A 125 2.31 7.78 4.23
N ALA A 126 3.27 8.37 3.51
CA ALA A 126 3.07 8.87 2.16
C ALA A 126 2.78 7.73 1.16
N TRP A 127 3.49 6.61 1.29
CA TRP A 127 3.23 5.39 0.51
C TRP A 127 1.81 4.86 0.73
N GLN A 128 1.42 4.65 1.99
CA GLN A 128 0.09 4.15 2.32
C GLN A 128 -1.00 5.08 1.79
N LYS A 129 -0.82 6.39 1.94
CA LYS A 129 -1.75 7.39 1.44
C LYS A 129 -1.89 7.39 -0.07
N ALA A 130 -0.79 7.21 -0.82
CA ALA A 130 -0.82 7.09 -2.26
C ALA A 130 -1.57 5.82 -2.69
N PHE A 131 -1.26 4.70 -2.04
CA PHE A 131 -1.84 3.41 -2.33
C PHE A 131 -3.35 3.35 -2.08
N ASP A 132 -3.82 3.84 -0.94
CA ASP A 132 -5.23 3.79 -0.55
C ASP A 132 -6.14 4.67 -1.42
N ARG A 133 -5.57 5.73 -2.05
CA ARG A 133 -6.34 6.69 -2.85
C ARG A 133 -6.48 6.35 -4.33
N ARG A 134 -5.77 5.36 -4.83
CA ARG A 134 -5.67 5.10 -6.29
C ARG A 134 -7.01 4.98 -7.00
N SER A 135 -7.97 4.31 -6.41
CA SER A 135 -9.28 4.04 -7.01
C SER A 135 -10.24 5.21 -6.85
N ASP A 136 -10.31 5.79 -5.66
CA ASP A 136 -11.37 6.74 -5.28
C ASP A 136 -10.95 8.20 -5.42
N ASP A 137 -9.65 8.49 -5.29
CA ASP A 137 -9.07 9.83 -5.40
C ASP A 137 -7.75 9.78 -6.19
N PRO A 138 -7.79 9.55 -7.51
CA PRO A 138 -6.59 9.43 -8.36
C PRO A 138 -5.70 10.66 -8.31
N GLU A 139 -6.27 11.85 -8.20
CA GLU A 139 -5.55 13.13 -8.09
C GLU A 139 -4.78 13.21 -6.76
N GLY A 140 -5.42 12.84 -5.67
CA GLY A 140 -4.78 12.75 -4.35
C GLY A 140 -3.73 11.64 -4.26
N ALA A 141 -3.92 10.52 -4.97
CA ALA A 141 -2.93 9.44 -5.06
C ALA A 141 -1.65 9.91 -5.77
N ILE A 142 -1.76 10.56 -6.92
CA ILE A 142 -0.63 11.15 -7.67
C ILE A 142 0.12 12.17 -6.83
N THR A 143 -0.61 13.03 -6.11
CA THR A 143 -0.01 14.02 -5.20
C THR A 143 0.74 13.35 -4.06
N ALA A 144 0.18 12.28 -3.47
CA ALA A 144 0.83 11.52 -2.41
C ALA A 144 2.06 10.75 -2.91
N ALA A 145 2.00 10.17 -4.12
CA ALA A 145 3.15 9.53 -4.77
C ALA A 145 4.31 10.51 -4.99
N ARG A 146 4.00 11.72 -5.46
CA ARG A 146 5.01 12.78 -5.58
C ARG A 146 5.65 13.13 -4.23
N THR A 147 4.84 13.33 -3.19
CA THR A 147 5.33 13.62 -1.83
C THR A 147 6.20 12.48 -1.30
N LEU A 148 5.85 11.23 -1.61
CA LEU A 148 6.65 10.06 -1.28
C LEU A 148 8.04 10.14 -1.90
N VAL A 149 8.13 10.41 -3.21
CA VAL A 149 9.43 10.51 -3.91
C VAL A 149 10.25 11.68 -3.35
N GLU A 150 9.64 12.83 -3.08
CA GLU A 150 10.31 13.97 -2.42
C GLU A 150 10.88 13.59 -1.06
N SER A 151 10.10 12.87 -0.24
CA SER A 151 10.51 12.43 1.10
C SER A 151 11.69 11.44 1.03
N ILE A 152 11.65 10.51 0.08
CA ILE A 152 12.75 9.56 -0.15
C ILE A 152 14.02 10.29 -0.60
N CYS A 153 13.92 11.22 -1.55
CA CYS A 153 15.07 12.01 -1.98
C CYS A 153 15.69 12.78 -0.83
N LYS A 154 14.90 13.50 -0.04
CA LYS A 154 15.38 14.25 1.13
C LYS A 154 16.04 13.32 2.14
N HIS A 155 15.42 12.18 2.47
CA HIS A 155 15.99 11.21 3.40
C HIS A 155 17.37 10.69 2.93
N ILE A 156 17.53 10.41 1.63
CA ILE A 156 18.81 9.99 1.07
C ILE A 156 19.85 11.12 1.13
N LEU A 157 19.47 12.34 0.77
CA LEU A 157 20.36 13.50 0.80
C LEU A 157 20.82 13.81 2.23
N ASP A 158 19.90 13.79 3.20
CA ASP A 158 20.20 13.99 4.63
C ASP A 158 21.17 12.91 5.14
N ALA A 159 20.92 11.64 4.81
CA ALA A 159 21.78 10.52 5.19
C ALA A 159 23.20 10.61 4.61
N ASN A 160 23.37 11.29 3.46
CA ASN A 160 24.67 11.52 2.81
C ASN A 160 25.26 12.91 3.10
N GLY A 161 24.63 13.72 3.95
CA GLY A 161 25.10 15.05 4.27
C GLY A 161 25.08 16.06 3.11
N VAL A 162 24.22 15.84 2.13
CA VAL A 162 24.07 16.70 0.93
C VAL A 162 23.02 17.77 1.19
N GLY A 163 23.42 19.04 1.12
CA GLY A 163 22.50 20.16 1.30
C GLY A 163 21.56 20.34 0.12
N TYR A 164 20.29 20.68 0.43
CA TYR A 164 19.27 21.07 -0.56
C TYR A 164 18.46 22.25 -0.02
N GLY A 165 17.82 23.01 -0.91
CA GLY A 165 16.99 24.16 -0.53
C GLY A 165 15.56 23.75 -0.14
N GLU A 166 14.96 24.47 0.81
CA GLU A 166 13.55 24.24 1.21
C GLU A 166 12.56 24.36 0.05
N LYS A 167 12.89 25.17 -0.97
CA LYS A 167 12.06 25.41 -2.16
C LYS A 167 12.45 24.57 -3.35
N ASP A 168 13.40 23.64 -3.20
CA ASP A 168 13.83 22.78 -4.29
C ASP A 168 12.66 21.86 -4.69
N ASP A 169 12.36 21.86 -5.99
CA ASP A 169 11.31 21.03 -6.56
C ASP A 169 11.76 19.56 -6.74
N LEU A 170 10.79 18.68 -7.00
CA LEU A 170 11.05 17.25 -7.16
C LEU A 170 12.13 16.93 -8.21
N PRO A 171 12.15 17.54 -9.43
CA PRO A 171 13.20 17.30 -10.41
C PRO A 171 14.60 17.62 -9.89
N LYS A 172 14.75 18.70 -9.13
CA LYS A 172 16.03 19.09 -8.56
C LYS A 172 16.49 18.17 -7.44
N LEU A 173 15.58 17.83 -6.50
CA LEU A 173 15.85 16.87 -5.43
C LEU A 173 16.25 15.50 -6.00
N TYR A 174 15.53 15.03 -7.02
CA TYR A 174 15.86 13.78 -7.69
C TYR A 174 17.23 13.84 -8.39
N GLY A 175 17.56 14.96 -9.05
CA GLY A 175 18.86 15.16 -9.70
C GLY A 175 20.02 15.00 -8.71
N LEU A 176 19.95 15.69 -7.56
CA LEU A 176 20.94 15.57 -6.49
C LEU A 176 21.03 14.14 -5.94
N THR A 177 19.88 13.51 -5.70
CA THR A 177 19.82 12.12 -5.23
C THR A 177 20.42 11.14 -6.24
N ALA A 178 20.08 11.29 -7.52
CA ALA A 178 20.61 10.45 -8.60
C ALA A 178 22.14 10.56 -8.74
N GLU A 179 22.71 11.75 -8.55
CA GLU A 179 24.16 11.94 -8.52
C GLU A 179 24.82 11.20 -7.36
N GLN A 180 24.23 11.26 -6.15
CA GLN A 180 24.72 10.55 -4.98
C GLN A 180 24.68 9.02 -5.13
N LEU A 181 23.65 8.52 -5.78
CA LEU A 181 23.46 7.08 -5.99
C LEU A 181 24.12 6.54 -7.25
N SER A 182 24.88 7.38 -7.99
CA SER A 182 25.44 7.03 -9.31
C SER A 182 24.37 6.59 -10.33
N LEU A 183 23.21 7.23 -10.28
CA LEU A 183 22.07 7.02 -11.16
C LEU A 183 21.86 8.17 -12.16
N SER A 184 22.74 9.17 -12.17
CA SER A 184 22.68 10.24 -13.17
C SER A 184 23.16 9.74 -14.53
N PRO A 185 22.43 9.99 -15.64
CA PRO A 185 22.85 9.59 -16.97
C PRO A 185 24.25 10.07 -17.36
N SER A 186 24.69 11.23 -16.84
CA SER A 186 26.01 11.82 -17.09
C SER A 186 27.17 11.01 -16.48
N GLN A 187 26.91 10.19 -15.49
CA GLN A 187 27.92 9.37 -14.78
C GLN A 187 28.20 8.02 -15.48
N HIS A 188 27.50 7.73 -16.57
CA HIS A 188 27.62 6.46 -17.28
C HIS A 188 28.17 6.68 -18.70
N THR A 189 28.92 5.70 -19.20
CA THR A 189 29.46 5.70 -20.56
C THR A 189 28.57 4.98 -21.56
N GLU A 190 27.91 3.90 -21.09
CA GLU A 190 27.08 3.04 -21.92
C GLU A 190 25.74 3.68 -22.28
N GLN A 191 25.43 3.70 -23.58
CA GLN A 191 24.24 4.36 -24.11
C GLN A 191 22.93 3.77 -23.55
N VAL A 192 22.89 2.45 -23.32
CA VAL A 192 21.70 1.77 -22.78
C VAL A 192 21.38 2.25 -21.36
N PHE A 193 22.39 2.37 -20.49
CA PHE A 193 22.19 2.90 -19.14
C PHE A 193 21.76 4.37 -19.16
N LYS A 194 22.36 5.19 -20.02
CA LYS A 194 21.92 6.58 -20.21
C LYS A 194 20.46 6.70 -20.62
N GLN A 195 19.99 5.82 -21.51
CA GLN A 195 18.58 5.79 -21.93
C GLN A 195 17.65 5.39 -20.80
N ILE A 196 17.99 4.32 -20.05
CA ILE A 196 17.16 3.86 -18.92
C ILE A 196 17.06 4.94 -17.84
N LEU A 197 18.20 5.47 -17.39
CA LEU A 197 18.25 6.48 -16.35
C LEU A 197 17.64 7.81 -16.78
N GLY A 198 17.80 8.18 -18.06
CA GLY A 198 17.11 9.31 -18.67
C GLY A 198 15.59 9.14 -18.69
N GLY A 199 15.11 7.91 -18.96
CA GLY A 199 13.70 7.56 -18.86
C GLY A 199 13.16 7.73 -17.44
N CYS A 200 13.88 7.23 -16.42
CA CYS A 200 13.51 7.44 -15.01
C CYS A 200 13.41 8.94 -14.66
N LYS A 201 14.40 9.72 -15.08
CA LYS A 201 14.37 11.18 -14.88
C LYS A 201 13.15 11.82 -15.52
N SER A 202 12.81 11.44 -16.75
CA SER A 202 11.64 11.96 -17.46
C SER A 202 10.32 11.62 -16.79
N VAL A 203 10.21 10.43 -16.18
CA VAL A 203 9.03 10.04 -15.35
C VAL A 203 8.89 10.98 -14.15
N ILE A 204 9.99 11.26 -13.44
CA ILE A 204 10.00 12.16 -12.27
C ILE A 204 9.63 13.60 -12.67
N GLU A 205 10.18 14.10 -13.77
CA GLU A 205 9.84 15.41 -14.32
C GLU A 205 8.35 15.50 -14.70
N GLY A 206 7.82 14.44 -15.34
CA GLY A 206 6.42 14.29 -15.67
C GLY A 206 5.52 14.30 -14.42
N LEU A 207 5.89 13.59 -13.37
CA LEU A 207 5.18 13.57 -12.09
C LEU A 207 5.14 14.97 -11.43
N GLY A 208 6.27 15.71 -11.49
CA GLY A 208 6.35 17.08 -11.03
C GLY A 208 5.43 18.02 -11.80
N ALA A 209 5.43 17.92 -13.13
CA ALA A 209 4.59 18.73 -14.03
C ALA A 209 3.09 18.42 -13.88
N LEU A 210 2.75 17.16 -13.70
CA LEU A 210 1.35 16.72 -13.53
C LEU A 210 0.71 17.35 -12.29
N ARG A 211 1.42 17.39 -11.16
CA ARG A 211 0.96 18.06 -9.94
C ARG A 211 0.65 19.53 -10.17
N ASN A 212 1.50 20.25 -10.90
CA ASN A 212 1.26 21.67 -11.18
C ASN A 212 -0.02 21.86 -12.00
N LYS A 213 -0.25 21.01 -13.02
CA LYS A 213 -1.51 21.00 -13.79
C LYS A 213 -2.74 20.67 -12.94
N LEU A 214 -2.61 19.82 -11.94
CA LEU A 214 -3.72 19.44 -11.03
C LEU A 214 -3.97 20.53 -10.00
N SER A 215 -2.91 21.16 -9.46
CA SER A 215 -2.97 22.23 -8.45
C SER A 215 -3.59 23.53 -8.99
N ASP A 216 -3.39 23.86 -10.27
CA ASP A 216 -3.99 25.03 -10.93
C ASP A 216 -5.52 24.88 -11.18
N ALA A 217 -6.13 23.84 -10.60
CA ALA A 217 -7.56 23.54 -10.76
C ALA A 217 -8.51 24.51 -10.04
N HIS A 218 -8.02 25.45 -9.27
CA HIS A 218 -8.83 26.54 -8.74
C HIS A 218 -9.20 27.51 -9.87
N GLY A 219 -10.26 27.18 -10.61
CA GLY A 219 -10.76 28.00 -11.74
C GLY A 219 -10.99 27.25 -13.05
N LYS A 220 -10.82 25.92 -13.08
CA LYS A 220 -11.05 25.11 -14.29
C LYS A 220 -12.53 25.04 -14.66
N GLY A 221 -12.84 25.49 -15.87
CA GLY A 221 -14.13 25.25 -16.51
C GLY A 221 -14.42 23.75 -16.70
N LYS A 222 -15.67 23.41 -17.08
CA LYS A 222 -16.24 22.04 -17.20
C LYS A 222 -15.45 21.03 -18.07
N LYS A 223 -14.35 21.40 -18.73
CA LYS A 223 -13.58 20.56 -19.67
C LYS A 223 -12.17 20.16 -19.19
N ALA A 224 -11.81 20.37 -17.92
CA ALA A 224 -10.50 19.96 -17.43
C ALA A 224 -10.41 18.43 -17.38
N ALA A 225 -9.45 17.85 -18.10
CA ALA A 225 -9.15 16.41 -18.03
C ALA A 225 -8.70 16.09 -16.59
N ARG A 226 -9.42 15.17 -15.93
CA ARG A 226 -9.07 14.67 -14.60
C ARG A 226 -8.35 13.33 -14.75
N PRO A 227 -7.35 13.05 -13.92
CA PRO A 227 -6.77 11.71 -13.90
C PRO A 227 -7.84 10.68 -13.52
N SER A 228 -7.78 9.53 -14.16
CA SER A 228 -8.56 8.34 -13.79
C SER A 228 -7.74 7.44 -12.88
N ALA A 229 -8.38 6.43 -12.26
CA ALA A 229 -7.70 5.40 -11.47
C ALA A 229 -6.50 4.80 -12.23
N ARG A 230 -6.67 4.48 -13.52
CA ARG A 230 -5.59 3.97 -14.38
C ARG A 230 -4.36 4.89 -14.47
N HIS A 231 -4.54 6.20 -14.37
CA HIS A 231 -3.40 7.13 -14.35
C HIS A 231 -2.71 7.19 -12.98
N ALA A 232 -3.40 6.84 -11.91
CA ALA A 232 -2.83 6.76 -10.55
C ALA A 232 -2.14 5.42 -10.29
N GLU A 233 -2.38 4.44 -11.14
CA GLU A 233 -1.78 3.09 -11.08
C GLU A 233 -0.42 3.01 -11.81
N LEU A 234 -0.12 3.95 -12.71
CA LEU A 234 1.17 4.09 -13.37
C LEU A 234 2.27 4.54 -12.41
#